data_1c8c4f5ba8e5f9f5c8c9bfe6e4cc9e75
#
_entry.id   1c8c4f5ba8e5f9f5c8c9bfe6e4cc9e75
#
_cell.length_a   1.000
_cell.length_b   1.000
_cell.length_c   1.000
_cell.angle_alpha   90.00
_cell.angle_beta   90.00
_cell.angle_gamma   90.00
#
_symmetry.space_group_name_H-M   'P 1'
#
loop_
_entity.id
_entity.type
_entity.pdbx_description
1 polymer ?
#
loop_
_entity_poly.entity_id
_entity_poly.type
_entity_poly.pdbx_seq_one_letter_code
_entity_poly.pdbx_strand_id
1 'polypeptide(L)'
;PQLLQLSGLGPADLLRTHGIDVIADMPGVGQHLQDHINGPLMFRLNRNISANDVVNSMAQRIRTGIRYALTRKGFLAMGVSVGGGFYKVDPAAVAPEIQSQVMLFSSHDVGGMPHPFPGATVVNALLRPESRGHVNIVSSDPFTKPEIQPNYLTAQKDRDILIGGMKIARDIVMQQPFQEFISEEHEPGLGCTSDDE
;
A
#
# COMPACT_ATOMS: atom_id res chain seq x y z
N PRO A 1 -19.27 9.22 -1.41
CA PRO A 1 -19.70 10.22 -2.41
C PRO A 1 -20.83 9.73 -3.30
N GLN A 2 -20.72 8.52 -3.92
CA GLN A 2 -21.71 8.00 -4.87
C GLN A 2 -23.14 8.06 -4.36
N LEU A 3 -23.41 7.57 -3.14
CA LEU A 3 -24.76 7.59 -2.57
C LEU A 3 -25.30 9.01 -2.41
N LEU A 4 -24.48 9.97 -1.97
CA LEU A 4 -24.89 11.37 -1.84
C LEU A 4 -25.21 11.96 -3.22
N GLN A 5 -24.34 11.76 -4.20
CA GLN A 5 -24.54 12.25 -5.57
C GLN A 5 -25.81 11.66 -6.17
N LEU A 6 -26.05 10.36 -6.08
CA LEU A 6 -27.28 9.71 -6.54
C LEU A 6 -28.53 10.20 -5.81
N SER A 7 -28.37 10.76 -4.61
CA SER A 7 -29.46 11.35 -3.82
C SER A 7 -29.67 12.85 -4.07
N GLY A 8 -29.04 13.44 -5.10
CA GLY A 8 -29.16 14.84 -5.43
C GLY A 8 -28.32 15.79 -4.58
N LEU A 9 -27.33 15.28 -3.84
CA LEU A 9 -26.42 16.05 -2.98
C LEU A 9 -25.00 15.99 -3.57
N GLY A 10 -24.56 17.01 -4.30
CA GLY A 10 -23.27 17.02 -4.97
C GLY A 10 -23.08 18.20 -5.89
N PRO A 11 -22.01 18.20 -6.72
CA PRO A 11 -21.79 19.24 -7.71
C PRO A 11 -22.95 19.30 -8.69
N ALA A 12 -23.67 20.44 -8.74
CA ALA A 12 -24.91 20.58 -9.48
C ALA A 12 -24.79 20.22 -10.96
N ASP A 13 -23.68 20.59 -11.61
CA ASP A 13 -23.47 20.31 -13.03
C ASP A 13 -23.27 18.81 -13.29
N LEU A 14 -22.53 18.12 -12.42
CA LEU A 14 -22.39 16.65 -12.48
C LEU A 14 -23.75 15.97 -12.36
N LEU A 15 -24.58 16.37 -11.39
CA LEU A 15 -25.87 15.77 -11.15
C LEU A 15 -26.81 15.97 -12.37
N ARG A 16 -26.87 17.18 -12.92
CA ARG A 16 -27.68 17.50 -14.11
C ARG A 16 -27.25 16.70 -15.34
N THR A 17 -25.92 16.48 -15.52
CA THR A 17 -25.39 15.67 -16.64
C THR A 17 -25.95 14.24 -16.62
N HIS A 18 -26.26 13.71 -15.45
CA HIS A 18 -26.83 12.38 -15.28
C HIS A 18 -28.36 12.37 -15.03
N GLY A 19 -29.03 13.51 -15.23
CA GLY A 19 -30.51 13.62 -15.09
C GLY A 19 -30.99 13.49 -13.64
N ILE A 20 -30.13 13.82 -12.67
CA ILE A 20 -30.47 13.77 -11.24
C ILE A 20 -30.88 15.17 -10.78
N ASP A 21 -32.03 15.25 -10.11
CA ASP A 21 -32.52 16.50 -9.52
C ASP A 21 -31.56 16.98 -8.43
N VAL A 22 -31.19 18.27 -8.49
CA VAL A 22 -30.29 18.88 -7.52
C VAL A 22 -31.08 19.27 -6.27
N ILE A 23 -30.93 18.52 -5.19
CA ILE A 23 -31.51 18.87 -3.89
C ILE A 23 -30.63 19.93 -3.20
N ALA A 24 -29.31 19.76 -3.24
CA ALA A 24 -28.35 20.74 -2.77
C ALA A 24 -27.08 20.73 -3.62
N ASP A 25 -26.63 21.91 -4.04
CA ASP A 25 -25.34 22.08 -4.70
C ASP A 25 -24.23 22.01 -3.66
N MET A 26 -23.50 20.90 -3.67
CA MET A 26 -22.40 20.61 -2.74
C MET A 26 -21.14 20.26 -3.52
N PRO A 27 -20.38 21.25 -4.01
CA PRO A 27 -19.25 21.02 -4.91
C PRO A 27 -18.10 20.19 -4.29
N GLY A 28 -18.02 20.08 -2.96
CA GLY A 28 -17.04 19.27 -2.27
C GLY A 28 -17.35 17.76 -2.23
N VAL A 29 -18.60 17.36 -2.53
CA VAL A 29 -18.98 15.94 -2.49
C VAL A 29 -18.33 15.19 -3.65
N GLY A 30 -17.51 14.21 -3.31
CA GLY A 30 -16.71 13.44 -4.26
C GLY A 30 -15.37 14.08 -4.62
N GLN A 31 -15.06 15.26 -4.13
CA GLN A 31 -13.80 15.95 -4.36
C GLN A 31 -12.79 15.73 -3.23
N HIS A 32 -11.53 16.09 -3.48
CA HIS A 32 -10.44 16.04 -2.50
C HIS A 32 -10.14 14.61 -1.97
N LEU A 33 -10.33 13.59 -2.79
CA LEU A 33 -9.91 12.21 -2.45
C LEU A 33 -8.43 12.20 -2.10
N GLN A 34 -8.10 11.61 -0.97
CA GLN A 34 -6.76 11.31 -0.51
C GLN A 34 -6.64 9.81 -0.24
N ASP A 35 -5.50 9.26 -0.58
CA ASP A 35 -5.22 7.86 -0.30
C ASP A 35 -3.71 7.67 -0.06
N HIS A 36 -3.35 6.65 0.71
CA HIS A 36 -1.96 6.30 0.98
C HIS A 36 -1.39 5.51 -0.21
N ILE A 37 -0.59 6.18 -1.04
CA ILE A 37 0.21 5.46 -2.02
C ILE A 37 1.36 4.75 -1.31
N ASN A 38 1.68 3.54 -1.79
CA ASN A 38 2.71 2.69 -1.23
C ASN A 38 3.87 2.50 -2.21
N GLY A 39 5.11 2.60 -1.70
CA GLY A 39 6.34 2.21 -2.39
C GLY A 39 6.90 0.94 -1.75
N PRO A 40 6.68 -0.25 -2.35
CA PRO A 40 7.22 -1.48 -1.82
C PRO A 40 8.69 -1.66 -2.20
N LEU A 41 9.48 -2.20 -1.26
CA LEU A 41 10.80 -2.78 -1.50
C LEU A 41 10.71 -4.28 -1.20
N MET A 42 11.02 -5.12 -2.17
CA MET A 42 10.94 -6.56 -2.02
C MET A 42 12.34 -7.19 -1.97
N PHE A 43 12.52 -8.08 -1.01
CA PHE A 43 13.80 -8.73 -0.75
C PHE A 43 13.65 -10.24 -0.83
N ARG A 44 14.62 -10.89 -1.47
CA ARG A 44 14.81 -12.32 -1.37
C ARG A 44 15.61 -12.63 -0.10
N LEU A 45 15.12 -13.59 0.67
CA LEU A 45 15.78 -14.03 1.89
C LEU A 45 16.67 -15.25 1.64
N ASN A 46 17.76 -15.38 2.42
CA ASN A 46 18.66 -16.52 2.37
C ASN A 46 18.25 -17.67 3.29
N ARG A 47 17.11 -17.55 3.99
CA ARG A 47 16.56 -18.54 4.93
C ARG A 47 15.06 -18.70 4.73
N ASN A 48 14.56 -19.89 4.99
CA ASN A 48 13.12 -20.23 4.90
C ASN A 48 12.36 -19.77 6.15
N ILE A 49 12.15 -18.46 6.27
CA ILE A 49 11.49 -17.81 7.41
C ILE A 49 10.28 -16.99 7.01
N SER A 50 9.85 -17.04 5.75
CA SER A 50 8.75 -16.27 5.21
C SER A 50 7.45 -17.06 5.09
N ALA A 51 6.33 -16.37 4.93
CA ALA A 51 5.06 -16.98 4.59
C ALA A 51 5.07 -17.66 3.21
N ASN A 52 5.92 -17.19 2.28
CA ASN A 52 6.12 -17.81 0.97
C ASN A 52 6.51 -19.28 1.12
N ASP A 53 7.42 -19.60 2.04
CA ASP A 53 7.87 -20.98 2.31
C ASP A 53 6.72 -21.88 2.78
N VAL A 54 5.83 -21.32 3.59
CA VAL A 54 4.67 -22.03 4.09
C VAL A 54 3.66 -22.26 2.97
N VAL A 55 3.34 -21.22 2.19
CA VAL A 55 2.32 -21.28 1.13
C VAL A 55 2.78 -22.15 -0.04
N ASN A 56 4.04 -22.13 -0.39
CA ASN A 56 4.59 -22.89 -1.52
C ASN A 56 4.86 -24.38 -1.21
N SER A 57 4.71 -24.82 0.05
CA SER A 57 4.98 -26.19 0.48
C SER A 57 3.79 -26.83 1.19
N MET A 58 3.23 -27.90 0.65
CA MET A 58 2.14 -28.65 1.29
C MET A 58 2.53 -29.17 2.68
N ALA A 59 3.76 -29.68 2.83
CA ALA A 59 4.26 -30.14 4.11
C ALA A 59 4.33 -29.02 5.16
N GLN A 60 4.76 -27.84 4.76
CA GLN A 60 4.81 -26.67 5.65
C GLN A 60 3.41 -26.16 6.00
N ARG A 61 2.46 -26.18 5.06
CA ARG A 61 1.05 -25.85 5.34
C ARG A 61 0.49 -26.77 6.43
N ILE A 62 0.64 -28.09 6.27
CA ILE A 62 0.16 -29.08 7.24
C ILE A 62 0.83 -28.86 8.60
N ARG A 63 2.16 -28.74 8.64
CA ARG A 63 2.92 -28.51 9.87
C ARG A 63 2.47 -27.24 10.59
N THR A 64 2.30 -26.15 9.85
CA THR A 64 1.85 -24.85 10.38
C THR A 64 0.42 -24.93 10.89
N GLY A 65 -0.47 -25.61 10.17
CA GLY A 65 -1.85 -25.88 10.61
C GLY A 65 -1.92 -26.68 11.89
N ILE A 66 -1.17 -27.79 12.00
CA ILE A 66 -1.09 -28.62 13.22
C ILE A 66 -0.55 -27.80 14.39
N ARG A 67 0.56 -27.07 14.18
CA ARG A 67 1.14 -26.20 15.21
C ARG A 67 0.12 -25.18 15.72
N TYR A 68 -0.60 -24.52 14.81
CA TYR A 68 -1.61 -23.56 15.19
C TYR A 68 -2.78 -24.19 15.94
N ALA A 69 -3.29 -25.35 15.48
CA ALA A 69 -4.38 -26.07 16.15
C ALA A 69 -4.03 -26.42 17.60
N LEU A 70 -2.79 -26.88 17.83
CA LEU A 70 -2.33 -27.32 19.15
C LEU A 70 -1.88 -26.17 20.07
N THR A 71 -1.30 -25.12 19.52
CA THR A 71 -0.59 -24.10 20.33
C THR A 71 -1.13 -22.69 20.19
N ARG A 72 -1.95 -22.41 19.16
CA ARG A 72 -2.41 -21.08 18.78
C ARG A 72 -1.25 -20.09 18.52
N LYS A 73 -0.11 -20.61 18.06
CA LYS A 73 1.13 -19.82 17.78
C LYS A 73 1.63 -20.07 16.35
N GLY A 74 2.53 -19.18 15.90
CA GLY A 74 3.18 -19.25 14.59
C GLY A 74 2.50 -18.35 13.55
N PHE A 75 2.81 -18.54 12.27
CA PHE A 75 2.36 -17.65 11.18
C PHE A 75 0.84 -17.41 11.17
N LEU A 76 0.03 -18.43 11.44
CA LEU A 76 -1.44 -18.28 11.47
C LEU A 76 -1.96 -17.48 12.68
N ALA A 77 -1.13 -17.17 13.64
CA ALA A 77 -1.46 -16.31 14.78
C ALA A 77 -0.91 -14.90 14.66
N MET A 78 -0.18 -14.59 13.58
CA MET A 78 0.45 -13.29 13.34
C MET A 78 -0.34 -12.50 12.31
N GLY A 79 -0.29 -11.17 12.43
CA GLY A 79 -0.71 -10.29 11.35
C GLY A 79 0.27 -10.34 10.16
N VAL A 80 -0.14 -9.75 9.04
CA VAL A 80 0.71 -9.71 7.83
C VAL A 80 1.99 -8.93 8.09
N SER A 81 1.90 -7.78 8.79
CA SER A 81 3.05 -7.00 9.23
C SER A 81 3.60 -7.53 10.55
N VAL A 82 4.89 -7.82 10.58
CA VAL A 82 5.61 -8.29 11.77
C VAL A 82 6.28 -7.16 12.56
N GLY A 83 6.40 -5.99 11.94
CA GLY A 83 6.96 -4.78 12.55
C GLY A 83 6.81 -3.59 11.60
N GLY A 84 7.18 -2.43 12.08
CA GLY A 84 7.16 -1.21 11.28
C GLY A 84 7.53 0.01 12.11
N GLY A 85 7.54 1.16 11.46
CA GLY A 85 7.89 2.42 12.07
C GLY A 85 7.35 3.62 11.32
N PHE A 86 7.43 4.76 11.97
CA PHE A 86 7.08 6.05 11.40
C PHE A 86 8.31 6.95 11.44
N TYR A 87 8.61 7.62 10.33
CA TYR A 87 9.77 8.49 10.28
C TYR A 87 9.56 9.69 9.36
N LYS A 88 10.43 10.67 9.53
CA LYS A 88 10.47 11.88 8.72
C LYS A 88 11.48 11.71 7.59
N VAL A 89 11.11 12.11 6.39
CA VAL A 89 12.02 12.29 5.26
C VAL A 89 12.65 13.68 5.34
N ASP A 90 11.83 14.69 5.57
CA ASP A 90 12.31 16.04 5.89
C ASP A 90 12.50 16.15 7.41
N PRO A 91 13.73 16.37 7.91
CA PRO A 91 13.98 16.58 9.34
C PRO A 91 13.19 17.74 9.95
N ALA A 92 12.81 18.74 9.14
CA ALA A 92 12.03 19.89 9.57
C ALA A 92 10.51 19.63 9.60
N ALA A 93 10.04 18.49 9.06
CA ALA A 93 8.62 18.14 9.10
C ALA A 93 8.10 18.09 10.55
N VAL A 94 6.89 18.60 10.77
CA VAL A 94 6.27 18.64 12.12
C VAL A 94 5.96 17.22 12.64
N ALA A 95 5.63 16.28 11.74
CA ALA A 95 5.26 14.92 12.09
C ALA A 95 5.84 13.92 11.05
N PRO A 96 5.89 12.63 11.37
CA PRO A 96 6.29 11.61 10.40
C PRO A 96 5.49 11.71 9.10
N GLU A 97 6.19 11.49 7.99
CA GLU A 97 5.63 11.58 6.64
C GLU A 97 5.46 10.20 6.01
N ILE A 98 6.24 9.22 6.48
CA ILE A 98 6.22 7.83 6.01
C ILE A 98 5.88 6.89 7.16
N GLN A 99 5.06 5.89 6.85
CA GLN A 99 4.88 4.67 7.62
C GLN A 99 5.50 3.52 6.86
N SER A 100 6.49 2.85 7.45
CA SER A 100 7.01 1.59 6.92
C SER A 100 6.45 0.40 7.67
N GLN A 101 6.14 -0.66 6.93
CA GLN A 101 5.68 -1.94 7.46
C GLN A 101 6.53 -3.07 6.87
N VAL A 102 7.02 -3.95 7.74
CA VAL A 102 7.79 -5.12 7.34
C VAL A 102 6.88 -6.35 7.31
N MET A 103 6.79 -7.00 6.17
CA MET A 103 6.05 -8.23 5.97
C MET A 103 7.01 -9.36 5.60
N LEU A 104 6.90 -10.51 6.25
CA LEU A 104 7.63 -11.72 5.85
C LEU A 104 6.86 -12.46 4.74
N PHE A 105 6.59 -11.76 3.68
CA PHE A 105 5.83 -12.19 2.51
C PHE A 105 6.21 -11.33 1.30
N SER A 106 6.22 -11.92 0.11
CA SER A 106 6.37 -11.18 -1.15
C SER A 106 5.55 -11.80 -2.28
N SER A 107 4.98 -10.96 -3.15
CA SER A 107 4.23 -11.33 -4.36
C SER A 107 4.29 -10.17 -5.35
N HIS A 108 4.15 -10.44 -6.64
CA HIS A 108 4.06 -9.38 -7.65
C HIS A 108 2.84 -8.48 -7.45
N ASP A 109 1.67 -9.11 -7.22
CA ASP A 109 0.41 -8.40 -7.10
C ASP A 109 -0.11 -8.42 -5.68
N VAL A 110 -0.83 -7.38 -5.27
CA VAL A 110 -1.56 -7.34 -4.00
C VAL A 110 -2.63 -8.44 -4.01
N GLY A 111 -2.51 -9.39 -3.08
CA GLY A 111 -3.41 -10.56 -3.02
C GLY A 111 -3.09 -11.65 -4.05
N GLY A 112 -2.01 -11.52 -4.82
CA GLY A 112 -1.53 -12.51 -5.76
C GLY A 112 -0.84 -13.71 -5.12
N MET A 113 -0.39 -14.64 -5.97
CA MET A 113 0.40 -15.78 -5.52
C MET A 113 1.77 -15.31 -5.02
N PRO A 114 2.26 -15.90 -3.90
CA PRO A 114 3.58 -15.57 -3.40
C PRO A 114 4.67 -15.96 -4.40
N HIS A 115 5.78 -15.23 -4.37
CA HIS A 115 6.98 -15.61 -5.11
C HIS A 115 7.43 -17.03 -4.70
N PRO A 116 8.07 -17.80 -5.62
CA PRO A 116 8.50 -19.18 -5.37
C PRO A 116 9.72 -19.29 -4.43
N PHE A 117 10.20 -18.18 -3.90
CA PHE A 117 11.36 -18.10 -3.00
C PHE A 117 10.98 -17.44 -1.66
N PRO A 118 11.79 -17.62 -0.62
CA PRO A 118 11.64 -16.92 0.65
C PRO A 118 11.71 -15.42 0.42
N GLY A 119 10.68 -14.68 0.81
CA GLY A 119 10.59 -13.25 0.52
C GLY A 119 10.11 -12.41 1.69
N ALA A 120 10.55 -11.17 1.70
CA ALA A 120 10.06 -10.11 2.59
C ALA A 120 9.75 -8.86 1.78
N THR A 121 8.79 -8.07 2.26
CA THR A 121 8.45 -6.78 1.68
C THR A 121 8.49 -5.72 2.77
N VAL A 122 9.12 -4.59 2.47
CA VAL A 122 9.00 -3.36 3.25
C VAL A 122 8.12 -2.40 2.46
N VAL A 123 6.92 -2.16 2.95
CA VAL A 123 5.96 -1.23 2.34
C VAL A 123 6.12 0.13 2.97
N ASN A 124 6.32 1.15 2.16
CA ASN A 124 6.44 2.54 2.60
C ASN A 124 5.19 3.30 2.15
N ALA A 125 4.36 3.71 3.10
CA ALA A 125 3.13 4.45 2.85
C ALA A 125 3.35 5.94 3.09
N LEU A 126 2.99 6.77 2.10
CA LEU A 126 2.93 8.22 2.24
C LEU A 126 1.72 8.61 3.10
N LEU A 127 1.97 9.21 4.27
CA LEU A 127 0.91 9.45 5.28
C LEU A 127 0.04 10.67 5.00
N ARG A 128 0.59 11.69 4.36
CA ARG A 128 -0.08 12.98 4.14
C ARG A 128 0.14 13.47 2.72
N PRO A 129 -0.47 12.81 1.71
CA PRO A 129 -0.34 13.25 0.33
C PRO A 129 -0.93 14.64 0.12
N GLU A 130 -0.29 15.45 -0.72
CA GLU A 130 -0.83 16.71 -1.23
C GLU A 130 -1.64 16.52 -2.52
N SER A 131 -1.41 15.42 -3.23
CA SER A 131 -2.21 15.03 -4.40
C SER A 131 -3.67 14.83 -4.01
N ARG A 132 -4.58 15.29 -4.89
CA ARG A 132 -6.02 15.22 -4.67
C ARG A 132 -6.72 14.59 -5.86
N GLY A 133 -7.59 13.66 -5.55
CA GLY A 133 -8.43 12.99 -6.52
C GLY A 133 -9.91 13.29 -6.35
N HIS A 134 -10.72 12.49 -7.03
CA HIS A 134 -12.17 12.59 -6.95
C HIS A 134 -12.85 11.22 -7.09
N VAL A 135 -14.13 11.18 -6.66
CA VAL A 135 -15.04 10.06 -6.85
C VAL A 135 -16.35 10.61 -7.38
N ASN A 136 -16.60 10.39 -8.65
CA ASN A 136 -17.79 10.92 -9.34
C ASN A 136 -18.65 9.80 -9.89
N ILE A 137 -19.98 9.97 -9.85
CA ILE A 137 -20.90 9.11 -10.59
C ILE A 137 -20.67 9.28 -12.09
N VAL A 138 -20.86 8.19 -12.83
CA VAL A 138 -20.85 8.17 -14.30
C VAL A 138 -22.20 7.76 -14.89
N SER A 139 -23.20 7.55 -14.04
CA SER A 139 -24.56 7.15 -14.39
C SER A 139 -25.49 7.41 -13.20
N SER A 140 -26.80 7.56 -13.47
CA SER A 140 -27.85 7.56 -12.45
C SER A 140 -28.20 6.16 -11.93
N ASP A 141 -27.71 5.09 -12.59
CA ASP A 141 -27.86 3.71 -12.12
C ASP A 141 -26.99 3.46 -10.89
N PRO A 142 -27.58 3.09 -9.71
CA PRO A 142 -26.82 2.87 -8.49
C PRO A 142 -25.88 1.66 -8.53
N PHE A 143 -26.07 0.73 -9.48
CA PHE A 143 -25.21 -0.44 -9.66
C PHE A 143 -24.02 -0.17 -10.57
N THR A 144 -24.02 0.94 -11.29
CA THR A 144 -22.86 1.37 -12.07
C THR A 144 -21.79 1.92 -11.13
N LYS A 145 -20.56 1.37 -11.23
CA LYS A 145 -19.43 1.82 -10.40
C LYS A 145 -19.07 3.27 -10.72
N PRO A 146 -18.79 4.11 -9.71
CA PRO A 146 -18.33 5.47 -9.95
C PRO A 146 -16.93 5.49 -10.56
N GLU A 147 -16.58 6.59 -11.19
CA GLU A 147 -15.19 6.91 -11.50
C GLU A 147 -14.45 7.24 -10.20
N ILE A 148 -13.35 6.55 -9.96
CA ILE A 148 -12.46 6.80 -8.83
C ILE A 148 -11.10 7.19 -9.41
N GLN A 149 -10.74 8.46 -9.29
CA GLN A 149 -9.49 9.00 -9.80
C GLN A 149 -8.66 9.56 -8.65
N PRO A 150 -7.68 8.81 -8.13
CA PRO A 150 -6.87 9.24 -6.99
C PRO A 150 -5.89 10.36 -7.33
N ASN A 151 -5.44 10.47 -8.59
CA ASN A 151 -4.40 11.40 -9.03
C ASN A 151 -3.10 11.25 -8.21
N TYR A 152 -2.70 9.99 -7.95
CA TYR A 152 -1.47 9.71 -7.21
C TYR A 152 -0.26 10.41 -7.80
N LEU A 153 0.62 10.91 -6.92
CA LEU A 153 1.93 11.48 -7.26
C LEU A 153 1.87 12.68 -8.23
N THR A 154 0.74 13.37 -8.33
CA THR A 154 0.64 14.60 -9.13
C THR A 154 1.36 15.77 -8.46
N ALA A 155 1.42 15.80 -7.13
CA ALA A 155 2.22 16.75 -6.37
C ALA A 155 3.69 16.31 -6.33
N GLN A 156 4.63 17.25 -6.61
CA GLN A 156 6.07 16.95 -6.57
C GLN A 156 6.52 16.51 -5.19
N LYS A 157 6.01 17.15 -4.15
CA LYS A 157 6.33 16.82 -2.76
C LYS A 157 5.99 15.36 -2.40
N ASP A 158 4.89 14.82 -2.92
CA ASP A 158 4.50 13.42 -2.68
C ASP A 158 5.54 12.46 -3.25
N ARG A 159 6.06 12.76 -4.46
CA ARG A 159 7.15 12.01 -5.10
C ARG A 159 8.42 12.06 -4.27
N ASP A 160 8.85 13.27 -3.90
CA ASP A 160 10.10 13.49 -3.16
C ASP A 160 10.08 12.76 -1.81
N ILE A 161 8.95 12.83 -1.10
CA ILE A 161 8.79 12.16 0.20
C ILE A 161 8.75 10.63 0.03
N LEU A 162 8.02 10.10 -0.94
CA LEU A 162 7.93 8.65 -1.14
C LEU A 162 9.31 8.07 -1.53
N ILE A 163 10.00 8.69 -2.48
CA ILE A 163 11.35 8.29 -2.89
C ILE A 163 12.34 8.38 -1.72
N GLY A 164 12.34 9.50 -1.00
CA GLY A 164 13.18 9.66 0.19
C GLY A 164 12.89 8.62 1.26
N GLY A 165 11.60 8.29 1.46
CA GLY A 165 11.17 7.24 2.38
C GLY A 165 11.66 5.86 1.97
N MET A 166 11.59 5.52 0.69
CA MET A 166 12.11 4.25 0.17
C MET A 166 13.63 4.15 0.33
N LYS A 167 14.39 5.24 0.08
CA LYS A 167 15.84 5.28 0.32
C LYS A 167 16.18 5.02 1.78
N ILE A 168 15.50 5.67 2.72
CA ILE A 168 15.68 5.45 4.17
C ILE A 168 15.35 4.00 4.54
N ALA A 169 14.26 3.44 4.02
CA ALA A 169 13.88 2.06 4.29
C ALA A 169 14.93 1.07 3.76
N ARG A 170 15.49 1.31 2.56
CA ARG A 170 16.59 0.52 1.99
C ARG A 170 17.81 0.57 2.90
N ASP A 171 18.21 1.75 3.37
CA ASP A 171 19.34 1.92 4.30
C ASP A 171 19.12 1.17 5.62
N ILE A 172 17.89 1.20 6.18
CA ILE A 172 17.54 0.46 7.41
C ILE A 172 17.69 -1.04 7.19
N VAL A 173 17.18 -1.57 6.08
CA VAL A 173 17.22 -2.99 5.78
C VAL A 173 18.67 -3.48 5.56
N MET A 174 19.54 -2.63 5.05
CA MET A 174 20.97 -2.95 4.85
C MET A 174 21.82 -2.86 6.13
N GLN A 175 21.22 -2.50 7.29
CA GLN A 175 21.91 -2.52 8.57
C GLN A 175 21.83 -3.91 9.24
N GLN A 176 22.83 -4.20 10.08
CA GLN A 176 22.76 -5.36 10.97
C GLN A 176 21.66 -5.16 12.04
N PRO A 177 20.89 -6.20 12.39
CA PRO A 177 21.01 -7.60 11.97
C PRO A 177 20.17 -7.96 10.72
N PHE A 178 19.46 -7.03 10.07
CA PHE A 178 18.59 -7.34 8.92
C PHE A 178 19.38 -7.88 7.73
N GLN A 179 20.52 -7.27 7.41
CA GLN A 179 21.34 -7.62 6.26
C GLN A 179 21.72 -9.10 6.23
N GLU A 180 21.94 -9.75 7.38
CA GLU A 180 22.31 -11.18 7.45
C GLU A 180 21.23 -12.13 6.91
N PHE A 181 19.97 -11.67 6.80
CA PHE A 181 18.86 -12.46 6.28
C PHE A 181 18.59 -12.21 4.80
N ILE A 182 19.19 -11.18 4.20
CA ILE A 182 18.89 -10.74 2.84
C ILE A 182 19.94 -11.33 1.88
N SER A 183 19.42 -11.94 0.81
CA SER A 183 20.22 -12.42 -0.32
C SER A 183 20.39 -11.32 -1.37
N GLU A 184 19.27 -10.67 -1.73
CA GLU A 184 19.24 -9.62 -2.75
C GLU A 184 17.99 -8.74 -2.58
N GLU A 185 18.03 -7.50 -3.04
CA GLU A 185 16.84 -6.70 -3.32
C GLU A 185 16.28 -7.16 -4.67
N HIS A 186 15.04 -7.66 -4.65
CA HIS A 186 14.38 -8.24 -5.81
C HIS A 186 13.64 -7.19 -6.62
N GLU A 187 12.87 -6.32 -5.96
CA GLU A 187 12.13 -5.22 -6.56
C GLU A 187 12.24 -3.96 -5.69
N PRO A 188 12.47 -2.79 -6.31
CA PRO A 188 12.75 -2.53 -7.72
C PRO A 188 14.12 -3.08 -8.17
N GLY A 189 14.99 -3.49 -7.24
CA GLY A 189 16.31 -4.01 -7.50
C GLY A 189 17.40 -2.92 -7.42
N LEU A 190 18.64 -3.35 -7.21
CA LEU A 190 19.80 -2.45 -7.06
C LEU A 190 20.17 -1.68 -8.33
N GLY A 191 19.60 -2.07 -9.49
CA GLY A 191 19.77 -1.35 -10.74
C GLY A 191 18.95 -0.05 -10.80
N CYS A 192 17.91 0.08 -9.99
CA CYS A 192 17.09 1.28 -9.85
C CYS A 192 17.83 2.26 -8.93
N THR A 193 18.62 3.15 -9.52
CA THR A 193 19.53 4.07 -8.81
C THR A 193 19.17 5.54 -8.96
N SER A 194 18.37 5.89 -9.95
CA SER A 194 17.88 7.25 -10.16
C SER A 194 16.47 7.44 -9.60
N ASP A 195 16.10 8.69 -9.34
CA ASP A 195 14.79 9.06 -8.82
C ASP A 195 13.69 9.00 -9.90
N ASP A 196 14.07 8.86 -11.17
CA ASP A 196 13.17 8.78 -12.32
C ASP A 196 12.82 7.31 -12.69
N GLU A 197 13.55 6.33 -12.14
CA GLU A 197 13.30 4.89 -12.29
C GLU A 197 12.33 4.37 -11.24
#